data_c9a4c3579bbd391393f653cf26f4f145
#
_entry.id   c9a4c3579bbd391393f653cf26f4f145
#
_cell.length_a   1.000
_cell.length_b   1.000
_cell.length_c   1.000
_cell.angle_alpha   90.00
_cell.angle_beta   90.00
_cell.angle_gamma   90.00
#
_symmetry.space_group_name_H-M   'P 1'
#
loop_
_entity.id
_entity.type
_entity.pdbx_description
1 polymer ?
#
loop_
_entity_poly.entity_id
_entity_poly.type
_entity_poly.pdbx_seq_one_letter_code
_entity_poly.pdbx_strand_id
1 'polypeptide(L)'
;GGVNHFVDSNFSIQANAYFRHMERRGYNGDEFEGKDCGLDFDRGSGTADGTLCGEYESNAAADAVNFLDVAGREISYTSLGLSLDDDENEVESIGAINRNNTKSNTFGFGVQSTYDSSLFEKFNTLITGLTYDYSFNSFGASTELAILQSDRGVQGTGLFVSTDAEGEEQFITNLEAKTHNVGLYGSNIIDLDESTSLNLSARYNWASMKMDDQHGTALDGHHFFWRFNPGVGVTKKYKNTTFFASYKESSRTPSVAELSCADPNAPCRLPNSFQADPPLDQVINRNIELGARGSKKYSFYDLQYKIDWTLNAFAGRNYNDIIFIGGNKVGTGYFRNVGNTQRLGTEFALNGQIGTKWSWFAKYAYVRATFETNQKISSVGHPTNTYDDDDFDDNELREAFQIQIGRGDAIPGISPHIGRVGVDYALNDNWSFGFDIEANSAQFYRGDEDNSANKKVAGYFLTNLRTEYNISDPALGNQAIFFFNVNNLFDENYETGGIFAENEVDGTGGSGTFVTPGQPLSIYSGLTIRF
;
A
#
# COMPACT_ATOMS: atom_id res chain seq x y z
N GLY A 1 1.90 -10.63 -25.20
CA GLY A 1 1.96 -9.99 -26.52
C GLY A 1 0.64 -9.36 -26.92
N GLY A 2 0.64 -8.47 -27.91
CA GLY A 2 -0.57 -7.81 -28.42
C GLY A 2 -0.57 -7.74 -29.94
N VAL A 3 -1.75 -7.66 -30.51
CA VAL A 3 -2.01 -7.52 -31.94
C VAL A 3 -2.99 -6.40 -32.16
N ASN A 4 -2.70 -5.53 -33.14
CA ASN A 4 -3.62 -4.53 -33.65
C ASN A 4 -3.99 -4.91 -35.11
N HIS A 5 -5.28 -4.97 -35.40
CA HIS A 5 -5.78 -5.27 -36.71
C HIS A 5 -6.74 -4.16 -37.15
N PHE A 6 -6.43 -3.51 -38.26
CA PHE A 6 -7.34 -2.56 -38.92
C PHE A 6 -8.17 -3.33 -39.91
N VAL A 7 -9.49 -3.45 -39.66
CA VAL A 7 -10.42 -4.12 -40.54
C VAL A 7 -10.72 -3.24 -41.76
N ASP A 8 -10.88 -1.94 -41.49
CA ASP A 8 -11.02 -0.88 -42.49
C ASP A 8 -10.55 0.47 -41.89
N SER A 9 -10.83 1.58 -42.60
CA SER A 9 -10.45 2.93 -42.17
C SER A 9 -11.15 3.37 -40.88
N ASN A 10 -12.26 2.76 -40.51
CA ASN A 10 -13.12 3.20 -39.41
C ASN A 10 -13.22 2.16 -38.30
N PHE A 11 -12.74 0.95 -38.51
CA PHE A 11 -12.86 -0.13 -37.54
C PHE A 11 -11.54 -0.84 -37.28
N SER A 12 -11.13 -0.87 -36.03
CA SER A 12 -9.95 -1.59 -35.58
C SER A 12 -10.25 -2.48 -34.38
N ILE A 13 -9.49 -3.57 -34.26
CA ILE A 13 -9.52 -4.50 -33.14
C ILE A 13 -8.12 -4.61 -32.57
N GLN A 14 -8.05 -4.46 -31.25
CA GLN A 14 -6.83 -4.71 -30.47
C GLN A 14 -7.07 -5.91 -29.57
N ALA A 15 -6.11 -6.83 -29.53
CA ALA A 15 -6.13 -7.96 -28.61
C ALA A 15 -4.77 -8.07 -27.93
N ASN A 16 -4.77 -8.38 -26.65
CA ASN A 16 -3.57 -8.69 -25.89
C ASN A 16 -3.79 -9.91 -25.01
N ALA A 17 -2.71 -10.62 -24.75
CA ALA A 17 -2.66 -11.69 -23.77
C ALA A 17 -1.32 -11.64 -23.04
N TYR A 18 -1.33 -11.97 -21.75
CA TYR A 18 -0.14 -12.02 -20.93
C TYR A 18 -0.18 -13.16 -19.92
N PHE A 19 0.99 -13.58 -19.54
CA PHE A 19 1.23 -14.45 -18.40
C PHE A 19 2.25 -13.76 -17.49
N ARG A 20 2.00 -13.80 -16.18
CA ARG A 20 2.91 -13.30 -15.17
C ARG A 20 3.10 -14.37 -14.10
N HIS A 21 4.35 -14.67 -13.81
CA HIS A 21 4.77 -15.46 -12.66
C HIS A 21 5.50 -14.54 -11.68
N MET A 22 5.18 -14.66 -10.39
CA MET A 22 5.87 -13.97 -9.32
C MET A 22 6.10 -14.94 -8.17
N GLU A 23 7.32 -14.97 -7.66
CA GLU A 23 7.66 -15.59 -6.38
C GLU A 23 8.25 -14.51 -5.47
N ARG A 24 7.73 -14.40 -4.27
CA ARG A 24 8.23 -13.49 -3.24
C ARG A 24 8.48 -14.29 -1.98
N ARG A 25 9.69 -14.16 -1.44
CA ARG A 25 10.06 -14.70 -0.13
C ARG A 25 10.29 -13.55 0.82
N GLY A 26 9.62 -13.56 1.95
CA GLY A 26 9.79 -12.63 3.05
C GLY A 26 10.54 -13.29 4.19
N TYR A 27 11.34 -12.49 4.87
CA TYR A 27 12.07 -12.85 6.06
C TYR A 27 12.06 -11.63 6.97
N ASN A 28 11.59 -11.79 8.19
CA ASN A 28 11.51 -10.72 9.19
C ASN A 28 11.91 -11.26 10.55
N GLY A 29 12.79 -10.55 11.25
CA GLY A 29 13.05 -10.76 12.66
C GLY A 29 12.09 -9.88 13.46
N ASP A 30 11.58 -10.42 14.56
CA ASP A 30 10.63 -9.76 15.44
C ASP A 30 10.88 -10.15 16.89
N GLU A 31 10.30 -9.45 17.82
CA GLU A 31 10.15 -9.86 19.21
C GLU A 31 9.06 -10.92 19.32
N PHE A 32 9.10 -11.75 20.34
CA PHE A 32 8.10 -12.76 20.61
C PHE A 32 7.76 -12.72 22.11
N GLU A 33 6.52 -12.45 22.41
CA GLU A 33 6.02 -12.41 23.77
C GLU A 33 5.80 -13.84 24.28
N GLY A 34 6.24 -14.13 25.51
CA GLY A 34 6.02 -15.43 26.13
C GLY A 34 6.41 -15.44 27.60
N LYS A 35 5.59 -16.12 28.40
CA LYS A 35 5.73 -16.24 29.86
C LYS A 35 6.01 -17.69 30.27
N ASP A 36 6.43 -17.92 31.52
CA ASP A 36 6.53 -19.26 32.10
C ASP A 36 5.16 -19.76 32.55
N CYS A 37 4.70 -20.85 31.97
CA CYS A 37 3.41 -21.46 32.33
C CYS A 37 3.27 -21.90 33.78
N GLY A 38 4.37 -22.16 34.47
CA GLY A 38 4.36 -22.74 35.83
C GLY A 38 4.32 -21.67 36.93
N LEU A 39 4.79 -20.46 36.66
CA LEU A 39 4.94 -19.42 37.67
C LEU A 39 3.82 -18.39 37.68
N ASP A 40 3.31 -18.02 36.51
CA ASP A 40 2.32 -16.94 36.35
C ASP A 40 0.87 -17.39 36.61
N PHE A 41 0.61 -18.69 36.57
CA PHE A 41 -0.75 -19.19 36.62
C PHE A 41 -0.91 -20.20 37.75
N ASP A 42 -1.87 -19.96 38.64
CA ASP A 42 -2.26 -20.84 39.78
C ASP A 42 -2.90 -22.14 39.24
N ARG A 43 -2.19 -22.79 38.29
CA ARG A 43 -2.60 -24.08 37.74
C ARG A 43 -2.30 -25.19 38.74
N GLY A 44 -3.37 -25.83 39.20
CA GLY A 44 -3.25 -27.05 39.97
C GLY A 44 -2.40 -28.11 39.26
N SER A 45 -1.18 -28.30 39.72
CA SER A 45 -0.25 -29.40 39.50
C SER A 45 -0.28 -30.10 38.15
N GLY A 46 0.46 -29.67 37.18
CA GLY A 46 0.61 -30.43 35.93
C GLY A 46 1.52 -29.84 34.84
N THR A 47 1.76 -28.54 34.81
CA THR A 47 2.66 -27.92 33.83
C THR A 47 4.07 -27.92 34.41
N ALA A 48 5.06 -28.32 33.60
CA ALA A 48 6.45 -28.32 34.02
C ALA A 48 6.98 -26.85 34.00
N ASP A 49 7.64 -26.44 35.08
CA ASP A 49 8.42 -25.20 35.10
C ASP A 49 9.32 -25.13 33.86
N GLY A 50 9.36 -23.99 33.19
CA GLY A 50 10.18 -23.81 32.00
C GLY A 50 9.45 -24.04 30.66
N THR A 51 8.11 -24.18 30.66
CA THR A 51 7.28 -24.26 29.45
C THR A 51 6.85 -22.86 29.02
N LEU A 52 6.95 -22.57 27.72
CA LEU A 52 6.57 -21.29 27.13
C LEU A 52 5.06 -21.22 26.90
N CYS A 53 4.44 -20.15 27.41
CA CYS A 53 3.02 -19.84 27.27
C CYS A 53 2.79 -18.48 26.66
N GLY A 54 1.62 -18.34 25.99
CA GLY A 54 0.99 -17.05 25.70
C GLY A 54 -0.08 -16.74 26.74
N GLU A 55 -0.46 -15.48 26.84
CA GLU A 55 -1.64 -15.05 27.59
C GLU A 55 -2.90 -15.40 26.82
N TYR A 56 -3.88 -16.02 27.49
CA TYR A 56 -5.21 -16.29 26.94
C TYR A 56 -6.21 -15.23 27.44
N GLU A 57 -6.88 -14.57 26.50
CA GLU A 57 -7.87 -13.53 26.76
C GLU A 57 -9.24 -14.12 27.16
N SER A 58 -9.38 -14.79 28.30
CA SER A 58 -10.68 -15.21 28.78
C SER A 58 -11.06 -14.58 30.13
N ASN A 59 -12.33 -14.22 30.29
CA ASN A 59 -12.93 -13.63 31.51
C ASN A 59 -12.95 -14.57 32.75
N ALA A 60 -12.25 -15.67 32.72
CA ALA A 60 -12.08 -16.58 33.84
C ALA A 60 -10.60 -16.74 34.10
N ALA A 61 -10.15 -16.46 35.33
CA ALA A 61 -8.78 -16.52 35.82
C ALA A 61 -7.79 -17.17 34.85
N ALA A 62 -6.97 -16.34 34.26
CA ALA A 62 -6.12 -16.56 33.10
C ALA A 62 -5.67 -18.02 32.90
N ASP A 63 -6.16 -18.66 31.91
CA ASP A 63 -5.69 -19.99 31.50
C ASP A 63 -4.52 -19.77 30.52
N ALA A 64 -3.27 -19.87 31.01
CA ALA A 64 -2.10 -19.86 30.16
C ALA A 64 -2.17 -20.97 29.11
N VAL A 65 -1.93 -20.64 27.88
CA VAL A 65 -2.00 -21.61 26.79
C VAL A 65 -0.61 -21.93 26.29
N ASN A 66 -0.22 -23.21 26.40
CA ASN A 66 1.11 -23.66 26.01
C ASN A 66 1.32 -23.51 24.51
N PHE A 67 2.44 -22.91 24.08
CA PHE A 67 2.82 -22.95 22.67
C PHE A 67 3.32 -24.34 22.28
N LEU A 68 2.86 -24.81 21.12
CA LEU A 68 3.20 -26.12 20.58
C LEU A 68 4.12 -26.00 19.37
N ASP A 69 5.09 -26.90 19.26
CA ASP A 69 5.90 -27.04 18.05
C ASP A 69 5.09 -27.75 16.93
N VAL A 70 5.69 -27.84 15.74
CA VAL A 70 5.09 -28.51 14.57
C VAL A 70 4.85 -30.02 14.76
N ALA A 71 5.33 -30.62 15.82
CA ALA A 71 5.07 -32.01 16.22
C ALA A 71 4.02 -32.10 17.34
N GLY A 72 3.39 -30.97 17.73
CA GLY A 72 2.40 -30.89 18.80
C GLY A 72 2.98 -31.08 20.21
N ARG A 73 4.24 -30.75 20.41
CA ARG A 73 4.93 -30.82 21.71
C ARG A 73 5.03 -29.43 22.31
N GLU A 74 4.84 -29.35 23.63
CA GLU A 74 5.07 -28.13 24.40
C GLU A 74 6.50 -27.63 24.22
N ILE A 75 6.63 -26.31 24.12
CA ILE A 75 7.92 -25.65 23.90
C ILE A 75 8.52 -25.27 25.26
N SER A 76 9.76 -25.70 25.51
CA SER A 76 10.51 -25.31 26.69
C SER A 76 11.51 -24.20 26.37
N TYR A 77 11.34 -23.02 26.95
CA TYR A 77 12.27 -21.90 26.77
C TYR A 77 13.62 -22.18 27.45
N THR A 78 13.65 -22.91 28.56
CA THR A 78 14.89 -23.32 29.24
C THR A 78 15.77 -24.22 28.35
N SER A 79 15.14 -25.06 27.50
CA SER A 79 15.88 -25.87 26.53
C SER A 79 16.55 -25.03 25.42
N LEU A 80 16.10 -23.80 25.22
CA LEU A 80 16.67 -22.82 24.31
C LEU A 80 17.76 -21.97 24.95
N GLY A 81 17.99 -22.12 26.27
CA GLY A 81 18.96 -21.35 27.05
C GLY A 81 18.49 -19.94 27.37
N LEU A 82 17.18 -19.71 27.35
CA LEU A 82 16.53 -18.45 27.72
C LEU A 82 16.27 -18.43 29.24
N SER A 83 16.22 -17.23 29.82
CA SER A 83 15.93 -16.96 31.25
C SER A 83 14.63 -16.16 31.38
N LEU A 84 14.10 -16.12 32.58
CA LEU A 84 13.00 -15.23 32.95
C LEU A 84 13.55 -13.88 33.42
N ASP A 85 12.76 -12.85 33.22
CA ASP A 85 12.89 -11.61 33.98
C ASP A 85 12.51 -11.86 35.45
N ASP A 86 13.27 -11.31 36.37
CA ASP A 86 13.08 -11.54 37.79
C ASP A 86 11.80 -10.89 38.36
N ASP A 87 11.21 -9.91 37.63
CA ASP A 87 10.10 -9.09 38.13
C ASP A 87 8.73 -9.44 37.49
N GLU A 88 8.68 -9.97 36.24
CA GLU A 88 7.43 -10.13 35.49
C GLU A 88 7.13 -11.55 34.99
N ASN A 89 7.95 -12.56 35.33
CA ASN A 89 7.86 -13.94 34.83
C ASN A 89 7.86 -14.09 33.29
N GLU A 90 8.27 -13.06 32.59
CA GLU A 90 8.42 -13.07 31.15
C GLU A 90 9.73 -13.73 30.71
N VAL A 91 9.73 -14.33 29.51
CA VAL A 91 10.92 -14.96 28.96
C VAL A 91 11.78 -13.92 28.27
N GLU A 92 12.91 -13.56 28.89
CA GLU A 92 13.85 -12.57 28.35
C GLU A 92 14.46 -13.00 27.03
N SER A 93 14.71 -12.02 26.18
CA SER A 93 15.48 -12.18 24.94
C SER A 93 14.89 -13.21 23.98
N ILE A 94 13.58 -13.47 24.06
CA ILE A 94 12.88 -14.30 23.10
C ILE A 94 12.50 -13.47 21.86
N GLY A 95 12.72 -14.03 20.69
CA GLY A 95 12.38 -13.42 19.44
C GLY A 95 11.75 -14.40 18.47
N ALA A 96 11.33 -13.91 17.32
CA ALA A 96 10.79 -14.69 16.24
C ALA A 96 11.49 -14.42 14.90
N ILE A 97 11.55 -15.43 14.06
CA ILE A 97 11.85 -15.30 12.65
C ILE A 97 10.61 -15.67 11.86
N ASN A 98 10.01 -14.66 11.30
CA ASN A 98 8.83 -14.78 10.47
C ASN A 98 9.25 -15.01 9.01
N ARG A 99 8.77 -16.08 8.40
CA ARG A 99 9.06 -16.45 7.01
C ARG A 99 7.77 -16.57 6.23
N ASN A 100 7.73 -15.96 5.06
CA ASN A 100 6.63 -16.15 4.14
C ASN A 100 7.09 -16.41 2.70
N ASN A 101 6.27 -17.12 1.95
CA ASN A 101 6.48 -17.38 0.55
C ASN A 101 5.15 -17.19 -0.21
N THR A 102 5.14 -16.25 -1.12
CA THR A 102 3.99 -16.02 -2.01
C THR A 102 4.36 -16.40 -3.43
N LYS A 103 3.59 -17.29 -4.03
CA LYS A 103 3.66 -17.61 -5.46
C LYS A 103 2.39 -17.17 -6.14
N SER A 104 2.51 -16.40 -7.22
CA SER A 104 1.38 -15.93 -8.01
C SER A 104 1.59 -16.24 -9.48
N ASN A 105 0.60 -16.90 -10.08
CA ASN A 105 0.52 -17.13 -11.51
C ASN A 105 -0.73 -16.43 -12.03
N THR A 106 -0.56 -15.44 -12.90
CA THR A 106 -1.67 -14.70 -13.49
C THR A 106 -1.65 -14.85 -15.00
N PHE A 107 -2.79 -15.22 -15.55
CA PHE A 107 -3.06 -15.20 -16.98
C PHE A 107 -4.15 -14.19 -17.27
N GLY A 108 -3.95 -13.32 -18.25
CA GLY A 108 -4.96 -12.36 -18.67
C GLY A 108 -5.03 -12.18 -20.17
N PHE A 109 -6.22 -11.84 -20.63
CA PHE A 109 -6.43 -11.38 -22.00
C PHE A 109 -7.40 -10.21 -22.06
N GLY A 110 -7.25 -9.39 -23.08
CA GLY A 110 -8.15 -8.29 -23.39
C GLY A 110 -8.40 -8.18 -24.89
N VAL A 111 -9.63 -7.84 -25.22
CA VAL A 111 -10.02 -7.52 -26.59
C VAL A 111 -10.77 -6.19 -26.56
N GLN A 112 -10.39 -5.28 -27.43
CA GLN A 112 -11.02 -3.98 -27.62
C GLN A 112 -11.32 -3.74 -29.08
N SER A 113 -12.49 -3.21 -29.37
CA SER A 113 -12.81 -2.67 -30.67
C SER A 113 -12.92 -1.14 -30.61
N THR A 114 -12.51 -0.48 -31.67
CA THR A 114 -12.70 0.96 -31.88
C THR A 114 -13.39 1.15 -33.21
N TYR A 115 -14.52 1.87 -33.18
CA TYR A 115 -15.33 2.15 -34.34
C TYR A 115 -15.61 3.64 -34.49
N ASP A 116 -15.13 4.23 -35.56
CA ASP A 116 -15.37 5.62 -35.93
C ASP A 116 -16.60 5.69 -36.85
N SER A 117 -17.53 6.56 -36.48
CA SER A 117 -18.80 6.71 -37.18
C SER A 117 -19.37 8.11 -37.05
N SER A 118 -20.53 8.36 -37.53
CA SER A 118 -21.31 9.56 -37.23
C SER A 118 -22.58 9.19 -36.46
N LEU A 119 -22.80 9.87 -35.34
CA LEU A 119 -24.02 9.77 -34.53
C LEU A 119 -24.70 11.13 -34.51
N PHE A 120 -25.95 11.24 -34.97
CA PHE A 120 -26.67 12.51 -35.11
C PHE A 120 -25.87 13.58 -35.89
N GLU A 121 -25.27 13.19 -36.99
CA GLU A 121 -24.42 14.03 -37.87
C GLU A 121 -23.13 14.55 -37.15
N LYS A 122 -22.77 14.00 -36.00
CA LYS A 122 -21.55 14.33 -35.25
C LYS A 122 -20.55 13.18 -35.35
N PHE A 123 -19.28 13.50 -35.48
CA PHE A 123 -18.22 12.50 -35.42
C PHE A 123 -18.26 11.79 -34.08
N ASN A 124 -18.12 10.47 -34.12
CA ASN A 124 -18.28 9.62 -32.96
C ASN A 124 -17.30 8.47 -33.01
N THR A 125 -16.57 8.28 -31.91
CA THR A 125 -15.70 7.12 -31.70
C THR A 125 -16.29 6.25 -30.60
N LEU A 126 -16.73 5.04 -30.97
CA LEU A 126 -17.19 4.03 -30.01
C LEU A 126 -16.07 3.04 -29.72
N ILE A 127 -15.72 2.92 -28.45
CA ILE A 127 -14.75 1.94 -27.93
C ILE A 127 -15.52 0.94 -27.08
N THR A 128 -15.39 -0.36 -27.37
CA THR A 128 -15.94 -1.42 -26.51
C THR A 128 -14.87 -2.48 -26.25
N GLY A 129 -14.93 -3.12 -25.10
CA GLY A 129 -13.95 -4.14 -24.80
C GLY A 129 -14.32 -5.06 -23.65
N LEU A 130 -13.64 -6.19 -23.65
CA LEU A 130 -13.71 -7.24 -22.64
C LEU A 130 -12.32 -7.51 -22.10
N THR A 131 -12.19 -7.65 -20.78
CA THR A 131 -10.97 -8.12 -20.11
C THR A 131 -11.30 -9.33 -19.25
N TYR A 132 -10.39 -10.27 -19.20
CA TYR A 132 -10.44 -11.42 -18.29
C TYR A 132 -9.07 -11.66 -17.70
N ASP A 133 -9.02 -11.80 -16.36
CA ASP A 133 -7.83 -12.13 -15.61
C ASP A 133 -8.14 -13.31 -14.67
N TYR A 134 -7.30 -14.33 -14.75
CA TYR A 134 -7.27 -15.45 -13.81
C TYR A 134 -5.97 -15.41 -13.02
N SER A 135 -6.06 -15.47 -11.71
CA SER A 135 -4.90 -15.54 -10.83
C SER A 135 -5.01 -16.74 -9.89
N PHE A 136 -3.94 -17.51 -9.82
CA PHE A 136 -3.71 -18.53 -8.81
C PHE A 136 -2.60 -18.04 -7.89
N ASN A 137 -2.91 -17.90 -6.60
CA ASN A 137 -1.98 -17.47 -5.58
C ASN A 137 -1.85 -18.57 -4.53
N SER A 138 -0.62 -18.86 -4.11
CA SER A 138 -0.32 -19.69 -2.96
C SER A 138 0.50 -18.85 -1.99
N PHE A 139 0.06 -18.81 -0.75
CA PHE A 139 0.71 -18.12 0.35
C PHE A 139 1.01 -19.12 1.44
N GLY A 140 2.27 -19.21 1.86
CA GLY A 140 2.70 -19.98 3.01
C GLY A 140 3.49 -19.11 3.96
N ALA A 141 3.24 -19.26 5.26
CA ALA A 141 3.96 -18.57 6.33
C ALA A 141 4.27 -19.50 7.49
N SER A 142 5.33 -19.19 8.22
CA SER A 142 5.74 -19.91 9.43
C SER A 142 6.55 -19.01 10.33
N THR A 143 6.47 -19.25 11.64
CA THR A 143 7.22 -18.55 12.67
C THR A 143 8.19 -19.52 13.33
N GLU A 144 9.47 -19.20 13.31
CA GLU A 144 10.54 -19.90 14.02
C GLU A 144 10.91 -19.09 15.26
N LEU A 145 10.94 -19.72 16.43
CA LEU A 145 11.46 -19.08 17.63
C LEU A 145 12.93 -18.73 17.45
N ALA A 146 13.32 -17.60 17.97
CA ALA A 146 14.67 -17.07 17.88
C ALA A 146 15.13 -16.51 19.21
N ILE A 147 16.42 -16.28 19.32
CA ILE A 147 17.04 -15.56 20.44
C ILE A 147 17.28 -14.13 19.98
N LEU A 148 16.73 -13.17 20.68
CA LEU A 148 16.95 -11.74 20.46
C LEU A 148 18.37 -11.38 20.96
N GLN A 149 19.15 -10.75 20.09
CA GLN A 149 20.53 -10.38 20.39
C GLN A 149 20.61 -8.91 20.85
N SER A 150 21.61 -8.58 21.64
CA SER A 150 21.83 -7.20 22.13
C SER A 150 22.01 -6.15 21.01
N ASP A 151 22.33 -6.57 19.78
CA ASP A 151 22.39 -5.70 18.61
C ASP A 151 21.05 -5.59 17.87
N ARG A 152 19.96 -6.10 18.48
CA ARG A 152 18.59 -6.23 17.92
C ARG A 152 18.46 -7.17 16.73
N GLY A 153 19.48 -7.98 16.48
CA GLY A 153 19.40 -9.11 15.56
C GLY A 153 18.69 -10.29 16.19
N VAL A 154 18.16 -11.22 15.38
CA VAL A 154 17.52 -12.45 15.84
C VAL A 154 18.30 -13.66 15.36
N GLN A 155 18.58 -14.60 16.25
CA GLN A 155 19.26 -15.85 15.94
C GLN A 155 18.26 -17.00 16.01
N GLY A 156 17.97 -17.64 14.87
CA GLY A 156 17.02 -18.75 14.78
C GLY A 156 17.47 -19.97 15.59
N THR A 157 16.50 -20.63 16.21
CA THR A 157 16.70 -21.86 17.01
C THR A 157 16.43 -23.14 16.20
N GLY A 158 15.79 -23.03 15.05
CA GLY A 158 15.29 -24.16 14.26
C GLY A 158 13.98 -24.72 14.76
N LEU A 159 13.37 -24.15 15.80
CA LEU A 159 12.11 -24.58 16.38
C LEU A 159 10.97 -23.73 15.83
N PHE A 160 10.02 -24.38 15.16
CA PHE A 160 8.86 -23.71 14.57
C PHE A 160 7.65 -23.87 15.49
N VAL A 161 6.98 -22.75 15.76
CA VAL A 161 5.72 -22.70 16.47
C VAL A 161 4.59 -23.03 15.50
N SER A 162 3.67 -23.90 15.86
CA SER A 162 2.53 -24.25 15.00
C SER A 162 1.24 -23.57 15.44
N THR A 163 0.93 -23.65 16.72
CA THR A 163 -0.30 -23.14 17.33
C THR A 163 -0.13 -23.11 18.85
N ASP A 164 -1.05 -22.51 19.54
CA ASP A 164 -1.26 -22.71 20.98
C ASP A 164 -1.97 -24.04 21.28
N ALA A 165 -2.07 -24.43 22.55
CA ALA A 165 -2.68 -25.70 22.96
C ALA A 165 -4.20 -25.77 22.68
N GLU A 166 -4.87 -24.64 22.53
CA GLU A 166 -6.29 -24.54 22.22
C GLU A 166 -6.54 -24.37 20.71
N GLY A 167 -5.50 -24.12 19.92
CA GLY A 167 -5.57 -23.96 18.46
C GLY A 167 -6.07 -22.60 18.00
N GLU A 168 -6.12 -21.62 18.88
CA GLU A 168 -6.63 -20.28 18.58
C GLU A 168 -5.57 -19.38 17.94
N GLU A 169 -4.34 -19.37 18.44
CA GLU A 169 -3.23 -18.68 17.78
C GLU A 169 -2.51 -19.57 16.77
N GLN A 170 -2.60 -19.24 15.50
CA GLN A 170 -1.93 -19.99 14.44
C GLN A 170 -0.69 -19.26 13.94
N PHE A 171 0.46 -19.93 13.97
CA PHE A 171 1.75 -19.44 13.49
C PHE A 171 2.13 -20.00 12.12
N ILE A 172 1.30 -20.89 11.58
CA ILE A 172 1.49 -21.49 10.26
C ILE A 172 0.28 -21.18 9.39
N THR A 173 0.54 -20.62 8.22
CA THR A 173 -0.50 -20.37 7.22
C THR A 173 -0.13 -21.07 5.92
N ASN A 174 -1.09 -21.74 5.31
CA ASN A 174 -0.96 -22.30 3.97
C ASN A 174 -2.27 -22.12 3.20
N LEU A 175 -2.34 -21.07 2.40
CA LEU A 175 -3.55 -20.64 1.71
C LEU A 175 -3.36 -20.71 0.20
N GLU A 176 -4.31 -21.35 -0.49
CA GLU A 176 -4.45 -21.26 -1.94
C GLU A 176 -5.66 -20.40 -2.32
N ALA A 177 -5.49 -19.48 -3.26
CA ALA A 177 -6.58 -18.64 -3.72
C ALA A 177 -6.65 -18.59 -5.24
N LYS A 178 -7.87 -18.75 -5.77
CA LYS A 178 -8.19 -18.63 -7.20
C LYS A 178 -9.10 -17.44 -7.41
N THR A 179 -8.64 -16.50 -8.23
CA THR A 179 -9.38 -15.28 -8.53
C THR A 179 -9.70 -15.19 -10.01
N HIS A 180 -10.95 -14.93 -10.33
CA HIS A 180 -11.43 -14.63 -11.69
C HIS A 180 -11.94 -13.20 -11.71
N ASN A 181 -11.46 -12.40 -12.66
CA ASN A 181 -11.94 -11.04 -12.87
C ASN A 181 -12.41 -10.89 -14.33
N VAL A 182 -13.62 -10.42 -14.51
CA VAL A 182 -14.20 -10.09 -15.82
C VAL A 182 -14.56 -8.61 -15.85
N GLY A 183 -14.14 -7.90 -16.89
CA GLY A 183 -14.51 -6.52 -17.12
C GLY A 183 -15.08 -6.31 -18.51
N LEU A 184 -16.33 -5.87 -18.59
CA LEU A 184 -16.95 -5.42 -19.83
C LEU A 184 -17.06 -3.90 -19.80
N TYR A 185 -16.59 -3.21 -20.83
CA TYR A 185 -16.61 -1.76 -20.88
C TYR A 185 -16.99 -1.20 -22.25
N GLY A 186 -17.53 0.02 -22.18
CA GLY A 186 -17.79 0.83 -23.36
C GLY A 186 -17.52 2.29 -23.08
N SER A 187 -17.04 3.01 -24.09
CA SER A 187 -16.84 4.46 -24.06
C SER A 187 -17.22 5.02 -25.42
N ASN A 188 -18.03 6.06 -25.41
CA ASN A 188 -18.45 6.76 -26.60
C ASN A 188 -18.00 8.22 -26.54
N ILE A 189 -17.14 8.64 -27.45
CA ILE A 189 -16.64 10.01 -27.59
C ILE A 189 -17.38 10.64 -28.76
N ILE A 190 -18.15 11.69 -28.49
CA ILE A 190 -18.98 12.39 -29.46
C ILE A 190 -18.46 13.83 -29.60
N ASP A 191 -18.05 14.23 -30.78
CA ASP A 191 -17.67 15.60 -31.08
C ASP A 191 -18.93 16.44 -31.32
N LEU A 192 -19.39 17.17 -30.30
CA LEU A 192 -20.59 18.01 -30.36
C LEU A 192 -20.41 19.18 -31.31
N ASP A 193 -19.20 19.76 -31.34
CA ASP A 193 -18.74 20.78 -32.30
C ASP A 193 -17.24 20.67 -32.47
N GLU A 194 -16.60 21.51 -33.33
CA GLU A 194 -15.15 21.50 -33.60
C GLU A 194 -14.25 21.71 -32.36
N SER A 195 -14.85 22.11 -31.26
CA SER A 195 -14.14 22.45 -30.02
C SER A 195 -14.62 21.73 -28.78
N THR A 196 -15.74 21.03 -28.85
CA THR A 196 -16.39 20.39 -27.70
C THR A 196 -16.60 18.91 -27.95
N SER A 197 -16.05 18.05 -27.08
CA SER A 197 -16.27 16.61 -27.10
C SER A 197 -16.92 16.14 -25.81
N LEU A 198 -17.90 15.26 -25.92
CA LEU A 198 -18.58 14.56 -24.82
C LEU A 198 -18.10 13.12 -24.77
N ASN A 199 -17.67 12.65 -23.62
CA ASN A 199 -17.36 11.24 -23.38
C ASN A 199 -18.40 10.63 -22.44
N LEU A 200 -19.04 9.55 -22.88
CA LEU A 200 -19.93 8.71 -22.07
C LEU A 200 -19.30 7.34 -21.93
N SER A 201 -19.06 6.88 -20.72
CA SER A 201 -18.42 5.60 -20.48
C SER A 201 -19.11 4.79 -19.39
N ALA A 202 -18.96 3.49 -19.49
CA ALA A 202 -19.41 2.57 -18.46
C ALA A 202 -18.51 1.34 -18.42
N ARG A 203 -18.32 0.78 -17.23
CA ARG A 203 -17.63 -0.50 -17.04
C ARG A 203 -18.41 -1.35 -16.04
N TYR A 204 -18.67 -2.59 -16.43
CA TYR A 204 -19.18 -3.62 -15.54
C TYR A 204 -18.02 -4.54 -15.14
N ASN A 205 -17.77 -4.66 -13.83
CA ASN A 205 -16.79 -5.57 -13.26
C ASN A 205 -17.52 -6.71 -12.56
N TRP A 206 -17.01 -7.91 -12.73
CA TRP A 206 -17.38 -9.09 -11.95
C TRP A 206 -16.10 -9.79 -11.48
N ALA A 207 -16.08 -10.19 -10.21
CA ALA A 207 -14.97 -10.91 -9.61
C ALA A 207 -15.50 -12.08 -8.76
N SER A 208 -14.78 -13.20 -8.82
CA SER A 208 -14.98 -14.36 -7.95
C SER A 208 -13.64 -14.73 -7.33
N MET A 209 -13.61 -14.89 -6.02
CA MET A 209 -12.43 -15.32 -5.25
C MET A 209 -12.78 -16.57 -4.46
N LYS A 210 -12.09 -17.67 -4.74
CA LYS A 210 -12.17 -18.89 -3.95
C LYS A 210 -10.87 -19.04 -3.17
N MET A 211 -10.99 -19.20 -1.87
CA MET A 211 -9.91 -19.42 -0.92
C MET A 211 -10.04 -20.84 -0.39
N ASP A 212 -8.95 -21.59 -0.35
CA ASP A 212 -8.85 -22.96 0.12
C ASP A 212 -7.70 -23.01 1.16
N ASP A 213 -8.03 -23.21 2.42
CA ASP A 213 -7.06 -23.41 3.51
C ASP A 213 -6.43 -24.80 3.37
N GLN A 214 -5.12 -24.87 3.32
CA GLN A 214 -4.37 -26.14 3.20
C GLN A 214 -3.95 -26.70 4.56
N HIS A 215 -4.20 -25.96 5.65
CA HIS A 215 -3.82 -26.35 7.01
C HIS A 215 -5.02 -26.57 7.92
N GLY A 216 -6.18 -26.06 7.54
CA GLY A 216 -7.44 -26.16 8.27
C GLY A 216 -8.63 -25.88 7.37
N THR A 217 -9.60 -25.15 7.88
CA THR A 217 -10.79 -24.69 7.16
C THR A 217 -11.13 -23.23 7.50
N ALA A 218 -10.37 -22.62 8.39
CA ALA A 218 -10.66 -21.29 8.90
C ALA A 218 -10.58 -20.21 7.79
N LEU A 219 -9.68 -20.37 6.83
CA LEU A 219 -9.49 -19.46 5.69
C LEU A 219 -10.31 -19.87 4.46
N ASP A 220 -11.15 -20.90 4.53
CA ASP A 220 -11.99 -21.29 3.41
C ASP A 220 -13.05 -20.23 3.12
N GLY A 221 -13.15 -19.83 1.86
CA GLY A 221 -14.11 -18.81 1.48
C GLY A 221 -14.40 -18.76 -0.01
N HIS A 222 -15.61 -18.30 -0.35
CA HIS A 222 -15.98 -18.03 -1.72
C HIS A 222 -16.73 -16.71 -1.80
N HIS A 223 -16.08 -15.69 -2.36
CA HIS A 223 -16.57 -14.31 -2.40
C HIS A 223 -16.88 -13.91 -3.83
N PHE A 224 -17.98 -13.17 -4.01
CA PHE A 224 -18.43 -12.64 -5.29
C PHE A 224 -18.65 -11.15 -5.18
N PHE A 225 -18.11 -10.41 -6.16
CA PHE A 225 -18.28 -8.97 -6.25
C PHE A 225 -18.69 -8.59 -7.66
N TRP A 226 -19.54 -7.61 -7.78
CA TRP A 226 -19.92 -7.04 -9.07
C TRP A 226 -20.25 -5.57 -8.93
N ARG A 227 -19.95 -4.80 -9.96
CA ARG A 227 -20.25 -3.37 -9.98
C ARG A 227 -20.35 -2.82 -11.38
N PHE A 228 -21.35 -1.93 -11.57
CA PHE A 228 -21.45 -1.05 -12.72
C PHE A 228 -20.87 0.32 -12.37
N ASN A 229 -19.89 0.78 -13.14
CA ASN A 229 -19.13 2.00 -12.92
C ASN A 229 -19.36 2.94 -14.12
N PRO A 230 -20.27 3.93 -14.01
CA PRO A 230 -20.50 4.92 -15.05
C PRO A 230 -19.44 6.03 -15.03
N GLY A 231 -19.32 6.71 -16.18
CA GLY A 231 -18.51 7.91 -16.31
C GLY A 231 -19.06 8.86 -17.37
N VAL A 232 -18.94 10.13 -17.12
CA VAL A 232 -19.23 11.20 -18.07
C VAL A 232 -18.14 12.25 -18.02
N GLY A 233 -17.72 12.73 -19.17
CA GLY A 233 -16.72 13.80 -19.26
C GLY A 233 -17.00 14.72 -20.44
N VAL A 234 -16.65 15.98 -20.27
CA VAL A 234 -16.71 16.98 -21.33
C VAL A 234 -15.38 17.69 -21.44
N THR A 235 -14.95 17.92 -22.66
CA THR A 235 -13.78 18.77 -22.97
C THR A 235 -14.21 19.91 -23.89
N LYS A 236 -13.68 21.11 -23.62
CA LYS A 236 -13.90 22.30 -24.43
C LYS A 236 -12.58 22.95 -24.76
N LYS A 237 -12.22 23.00 -26.02
CA LYS A 237 -11.04 23.71 -26.51
C LYS A 237 -11.39 25.16 -26.81
N TYR A 238 -10.63 26.08 -26.23
CA TYR A 238 -10.73 27.51 -26.52
C TYR A 238 -9.33 28.05 -26.78
N LYS A 239 -9.07 28.42 -28.03
CA LYS A 239 -7.73 28.81 -28.50
C LYS A 239 -6.68 27.73 -28.12
N ASN A 240 -5.70 28.08 -27.31
CA ASN A 240 -4.61 27.20 -26.89
C ASN A 240 -4.84 26.55 -25.52
N THR A 241 -6.08 26.64 -25.01
CA THR A 241 -6.47 26.07 -23.71
C THR A 241 -7.58 25.06 -23.92
N THR A 242 -7.48 23.92 -23.24
CA THR A 242 -8.54 22.90 -23.17
C THR A 242 -9.03 22.83 -21.74
N PHE A 243 -10.30 23.10 -21.53
CA PHE A 243 -11.00 22.88 -20.27
C PHE A 243 -11.61 21.50 -20.27
N PHE A 244 -11.64 20.84 -19.14
CA PHE A 244 -12.29 19.54 -18.98
C PHE A 244 -13.00 19.43 -17.63
N ALA A 245 -14.07 18.65 -17.65
CA ALA A 245 -14.81 18.27 -16.46
C ALA A 245 -15.22 16.80 -16.59
N SER A 246 -15.14 16.04 -15.50
CA SER A 246 -15.59 14.65 -15.50
C SER A 246 -16.18 14.22 -14.15
N TYR A 247 -17.11 13.26 -14.24
CA TYR A 247 -17.56 12.44 -13.13
C TYR A 247 -17.31 10.98 -13.50
N LYS A 248 -16.76 10.20 -12.57
CA LYS A 248 -16.45 8.78 -12.77
C LYS A 248 -16.71 8.01 -11.49
N GLU A 249 -17.30 6.83 -11.64
CA GLU A 249 -17.29 5.82 -10.58
C GLU A 249 -16.26 4.73 -10.90
N SER A 250 -15.63 4.19 -9.86
CA SER A 250 -14.76 3.03 -9.93
C SER A 250 -14.95 2.17 -8.68
N SER A 251 -14.58 0.90 -8.78
CA SER A 251 -14.68 -0.04 -7.67
C SER A 251 -13.41 -0.87 -7.54
N ARG A 252 -13.07 -1.23 -6.30
CA ARG A 252 -12.01 -2.16 -5.95
C ARG A 252 -12.59 -3.26 -5.06
N THR A 253 -12.42 -4.50 -5.48
CA THR A 253 -12.71 -5.65 -4.61
C THR A 253 -11.65 -5.74 -3.52
N PRO A 254 -11.97 -6.27 -2.33
CA PRO A 254 -10.96 -6.68 -1.37
C PRO A 254 -9.96 -7.64 -2.02
N SER A 255 -8.71 -7.60 -1.59
CA SER A 255 -7.70 -8.59 -1.96
C SER A 255 -7.87 -9.87 -1.14
N VAL A 256 -7.21 -10.95 -1.56
CA VAL A 256 -7.19 -12.20 -0.77
C VAL A 256 -6.64 -11.95 0.63
N ALA A 257 -5.55 -11.17 0.75
CA ALA A 257 -4.96 -10.84 2.04
C ALA A 257 -5.89 -10.00 2.94
N GLU A 258 -6.66 -9.07 2.37
CA GLU A 258 -7.66 -8.32 3.14
C GLU A 258 -8.81 -9.22 3.60
N LEU A 259 -9.24 -10.18 2.78
CA LEU A 259 -10.30 -11.13 3.12
C LEU A 259 -9.87 -12.20 4.12
N SER A 260 -8.58 -12.48 4.26
CA SER A 260 -8.04 -13.43 5.22
C SER A 260 -7.42 -12.75 6.44
N CYS A 261 -7.79 -11.49 6.71
CA CYS A 261 -7.33 -10.73 7.86
C CYS A 261 -8.28 -9.57 8.18
N ALA A 262 -9.53 -9.84 8.54
CA ALA A 262 -10.55 -8.82 8.81
C ALA A 262 -11.30 -9.00 10.15
N ASP A 263 -11.00 -10.03 10.96
CA ASP A 263 -11.61 -10.22 12.27
C ASP A 263 -10.86 -9.43 13.35
N PRO A 264 -11.49 -8.47 14.02
CA PRO A 264 -10.88 -7.76 15.14
C PRO A 264 -10.68 -8.64 16.38
N ASN A 265 -11.41 -9.76 16.51
CA ASN A 265 -11.27 -10.69 17.64
C ASN A 265 -10.16 -11.71 17.40
N ALA A 266 -9.74 -11.86 16.16
CA ALA A 266 -8.67 -12.75 15.75
C ALA A 266 -7.73 -12.00 14.79
N PRO A 267 -6.96 -10.99 15.29
CA PRO A 267 -6.07 -10.20 14.44
C PRO A 267 -4.91 -11.04 13.92
N CYS A 268 -4.54 -10.80 12.67
CA CYS A 268 -3.44 -11.52 12.05
C CYS A 268 -2.08 -11.06 12.58
N ARG A 269 -1.16 -11.98 12.78
CA ARG A 269 0.27 -11.65 12.95
C ARG A 269 0.86 -11.32 11.58
N LEU A 270 0.91 -10.06 11.24
CA LEU A 270 1.44 -9.60 9.96
C LEU A 270 2.98 -9.54 9.98
N PRO A 271 3.62 -9.94 8.90
CA PRO A 271 3.03 -10.31 7.60
C PRO A 271 2.73 -11.82 7.44
N ASN A 272 2.61 -12.59 8.48
CA ASN A 272 2.88 -14.02 8.40
C ASN A 272 1.72 -14.97 8.68
N SER A 273 0.68 -14.56 9.38
CA SER A 273 -0.45 -15.43 9.60
C SER A 273 -1.77 -14.78 9.22
N PHE A 274 -2.70 -15.59 8.72
CA PHE A 274 -4.06 -15.22 8.40
C PHE A 274 -5.02 -16.04 9.23
N GLN A 275 -6.13 -15.44 9.61
CA GLN A 275 -7.20 -16.09 10.37
C GLN A 275 -8.56 -15.92 9.68
N ALA A 276 -9.59 -16.63 10.14
CA ALA A 276 -10.95 -16.56 9.59
C ALA A 276 -11.56 -15.17 9.76
N ASP A 277 -12.29 -14.70 8.75
CA ASP A 277 -12.68 -13.30 8.67
C ASP A 277 -14.12 -13.06 8.26
N PRO A 278 -14.78 -12.01 8.80
CA PRO A 278 -16.02 -11.52 8.25
C PRO A 278 -15.80 -10.97 6.83
N PRO A 279 -16.78 -11.13 5.91
CA PRO A 279 -16.64 -10.65 4.55
C PRO A 279 -16.53 -9.12 4.49
N LEU A 280 -15.51 -8.62 3.79
CA LEU A 280 -15.36 -7.19 3.52
C LEU A 280 -16.17 -6.78 2.28
N ASP A 281 -16.73 -5.60 2.34
CA ASP A 281 -17.37 -4.95 1.20
C ASP A 281 -16.35 -4.38 0.21
N GLN A 282 -16.71 -4.34 -1.08
CA GLN A 282 -15.90 -3.66 -2.07
C GLN A 282 -15.90 -2.13 -1.87
N VAL A 283 -14.74 -1.52 -2.09
CA VAL A 283 -14.58 -0.06 -2.06
C VAL A 283 -15.17 0.54 -3.33
N ILE A 284 -15.97 1.59 -3.19
CA ILE A 284 -16.57 2.33 -4.31
C ILE A 284 -16.07 3.77 -4.26
N ASN A 285 -15.37 4.19 -5.31
CA ASN A 285 -14.94 5.58 -5.46
C ASN A 285 -15.86 6.34 -6.40
N ARG A 286 -16.30 7.53 -6.00
CA ARG A 286 -16.97 8.53 -6.83
C ARG A 286 -16.09 9.76 -6.90
N ASN A 287 -15.69 10.13 -8.11
CA ASN A 287 -14.76 11.22 -8.34
C ASN A 287 -15.32 12.26 -9.31
N ILE A 288 -15.18 13.53 -8.93
CA ILE A 288 -15.39 14.67 -9.80
C ILE A 288 -14.04 15.33 -10.04
N GLU A 289 -13.78 15.68 -11.27
CA GLU A 289 -12.54 16.33 -11.69
C GLU A 289 -12.85 17.49 -12.62
N LEU A 290 -12.19 18.62 -12.39
CA LEU A 290 -12.28 19.84 -13.19
C LEU A 290 -10.88 20.34 -13.48
N GLY A 291 -10.60 20.73 -14.71
CA GLY A 291 -9.29 21.23 -15.00
C GLY A 291 -9.17 21.99 -16.31
N ALA A 292 -7.98 22.51 -16.50
CA ALA A 292 -7.57 23.19 -17.71
C ALA A 292 -6.12 22.86 -18.03
N ARG A 293 -5.80 22.74 -19.31
CA ARG A 293 -4.44 22.55 -19.81
C ARG A 293 -4.21 23.37 -21.07
N GLY A 294 -2.98 23.80 -21.25
CA GLY A 294 -2.66 24.60 -22.43
C GLY A 294 -1.19 24.58 -22.78
N SER A 295 -0.90 25.10 -23.97
CA SER A 295 0.46 25.28 -24.47
C SER A 295 0.60 26.66 -25.06
N LYS A 296 1.70 27.33 -24.76
CA LYS A 296 2.03 28.62 -25.35
C LYS A 296 3.47 28.62 -25.88
N LYS A 297 3.64 29.07 -27.10
CA LYS A 297 4.94 29.31 -27.71
C LYS A 297 5.08 30.80 -27.98
N TYR A 298 6.24 31.36 -27.73
CA TYR A 298 6.58 32.76 -28.07
C TYR A 298 8.09 32.89 -28.32
N SER A 299 8.47 33.90 -29.04
CA SER A 299 9.87 34.22 -29.32
C SER A 299 10.24 35.52 -28.63
N PHE A 300 11.40 35.55 -28.01
CA PHE A 300 11.95 36.74 -27.37
C PHE A 300 13.48 36.72 -27.53
N TYR A 301 14.09 37.79 -28.08
CA TYR A 301 15.52 37.86 -28.38
C TYR A 301 16.08 36.61 -29.08
N ASP A 302 15.52 36.23 -30.23
CA ASP A 302 15.92 35.05 -31.03
C ASP A 302 15.82 33.69 -30.33
N LEU A 303 15.36 33.64 -29.09
CA LEU A 303 15.07 32.39 -28.37
C LEU A 303 13.60 32.00 -28.50
N GLN A 304 13.38 30.73 -28.72
CA GLN A 304 12.05 30.12 -28.70
C GLN A 304 11.73 29.67 -27.28
N TYR A 305 10.57 30.07 -26.77
CA TYR A 305 10.03 29.67 -25.50
C TYR A 305 8.79 28.80 -25.72
N LYS A 306 8.72 27.67 -25.01
CA LYS A 306 7.53 26.85 -24.97
C LYS A 306 7.17 26.60 -23.52
N ILE A 307 5.89 26.80 -23.15
CA ILE A 307 5.35 26.52 -21.84
C ILE A 307 4.10 25.67 -22.02
N ASP A 308 4.12 24.48 -21.45
CA ASP A 308 2.97 23.59 -21.30
C ASP A 308 2.52 23.62 -19.84
N TRP A 309 1.23 23.75 -19.60
CA TRP A 309 0.69 23.82 -18.25
C TRP A 309 -0.58 22.99 -18.09
N THR A 310 -0.79 22.50 -16.88
CA THR A 310 -2.00 21.79 -16.46
C THR A 310 -2.37 22.26 -15.06
N LEU A 311 -3.65 22.54 -14.85
CA LEU A 311 -4.25 22.77 -13.55
C LEU A 311 -5.44 21.84 -13.42
N ASN A 312 -5.50 21.10 -12.33
CA ASN A 312 -6.55 20.15 -12.03
C ASN A 312 -7.04 20.34 -10.60
N ALA A 313 -8.35 20.19 -10.37
CA ALA A 313 -8.96 20.09 -9.06
C ALA A 313 -9.86 18.85 -9.05
N PHE A 314 -9.81 18.10 -7.98
CA PHE A 314 -10.59 16.86 -7.84
C PHE A 314 -11.22 16.73 -6.46
N ALA A 315 -12.34 16.01 -6.44
CA ALA A 315 -13.01 15.59 -5.22
C ALA A 315 -13.47 14.14 -5.38
N GLY A 316 -12.82 13.25 -4.66
CA GLY A 316 -13.14 11.82 -4.64
C GLY A 316 -13.65 11.39 -3.28
N ARG A 317 -14.72 10.58 -3.24
CA ARG A 317 -15.23 9.95 -2.03
C ARG A 317 -15.23 8.45 -2.20
N ASN A 318 -14.55 7.76 -1.28
CA ASN A 318 -14.62 6.31 -1.16
C ASN A 318 -15.75 5.95 -0.20
N TYR A 319 -16.53 4.98 -0.59
CA TYR A 319 -17.52 4.30 0.26
C TYR A 319 -16.97 2.93 0.62
N ASN A 320 -17.17 2.50 1.86
CA ASN A 320 -16.65 1.25 2.39
C ASN A 320 -15.12 1.13 2.20
N ASP A 321 -14.38 2.22 2.49
CA ASP A 321 -12.92 2.21 2.36
C ASP A 321 -12.33 1.17 3.32
N ILE A 322 -11.27 0.47 2.88
CA ILE A 322 -10.62 -0.57 3.66
C ILE A 322 -9.29 -0.02 4.13
N ILE A 323 -9.07 -0.04 5.45
CA ILE A 323 -7.78 0.28 6.05
C ILE A 323 -7.31 -0.86 6.95
N PHE A 324 -6.01 -0.91 7.17
CA PHE A 324 -5.39 -1.75 8.17
C PHE A 324 -5.45 -1.05 9.55
N ILE A 325 -5.85 -1.79 10.57
CA ILE A 325 -5.94 -1.36 11.98
C ILE A 325 -5.01 -2.26 12.78
N GLY A 326 -4.19 -1.69 13.67
CA GLY A 326 -3.39 -2.46 14.61
C GLY A 326 -4.28 -3.27 15.57
N GLY A 327 -3.83 -4.48 15.91
CA GLY A 327 -4.44 -5.29 16.96
C GLY A 327 -4.06 -4.80 18.36
N ASN A 328 -4.54 -5.48 19.38
CA ASN A 328 -4.20 -5.18 20.77
C ASN A 328 -2.82 -5.74 21.17
N LYS A 329 -2.30 -6.71 20.42
CA LYS A 329 -0.97 -7.27 20.61
C LYS A 329 0.01 -6.70 19.59
N VAL A 330 1.26 -6.49 19.99
CA VAL A 330 2.34 -6.02 19.12
C VAL A 330 2.50 -6.95 17.90
N GLY A 331 2.67 -6.35 16.72
CA GLY A 331 2.83 -7.10 15.46
C GLY A 331 1.54 -7.70 14.89
N THR A 332 0.38 -7.50 15.54
CA THR A 332 -0.90 -7.98 15.06
C THR A 332 -1.75 -6.87 14.41
N GLY A 333 -2.77 -7.26 13.66
CA GLY A 333 -3.71 -6.31 13.08
C GLY A 333 -4.69 -6.96 12.10
N TYR A 334 -5.62 -6.16 11.60
CA TYR A 334 -6.70 -6.62 10.73
C TYR A 334 -7.14 -5.54 9.74
N PHE A 335 -7.79 -5.95 8.66
CA PHE A 335 -8.41 -5.05 7.70
C PHE A 335 -9.89 -4.86 8.00
N ARG A 336 -10.38 -3.63 7.88
CA ARG A 336 -11.77 -3.30 8.14
C ARG A 336 -12.29 -2.27 7.16
N ASN A 337 -13.60 -2.39 6.81
CA ASN A 337 -14.30 -1.29 6.15
C ASN A 337 -14.56 -0.16 7.16
N VAL A 338 -13.89 0.97 6.99
CA VAL A 338 -13.97 2.14 7.89
C VAL A 338 -15.03 3.16 7.46
N GLY A 339 -16.02 2.71 6.69
CA GLY A 339 -17.05 3.59 6.16
C GLY A 339 -16.53 4.48 5.03
N ASN A 340 -16.79 5.78 5.12
CA ASN A 340 -16.48 6.70 4.03
C ASN A 340 -15.20 7.48 4.30
N THR A 341 -14.40 7.65 3.25
CA THR A 341 -13.26 8.58 3.24
C THR A 341 -13.37 9.55 2.06
N GLN A 342 -12.71 10.69 2.15
CA GLN A 342 -12.70 11.70 1.10
C GLN A 342 -11.26 12.09 0.75
N ARG A 343 -11.03 12.36 -0.52
CA ARG A 343 -9.81 12.97 -1.02
C ARG A 343 -10.16 14.17 -1.88
N LEU A 344 -9.78 15.35 -1.43
CA LEU A 344 -9.98 16.63 -2.10
C LEU A 344 -8.64 17.24 -2.41
N GLY A 345 -8.43 17.72 -3.63
CA GLY A 345 -7.13 18.28 -3.95
C GLY A 345 -7.06 19.11 -5.23
N THR A 346 -5.88 19.66 -5.42
CA THR A 346 -5.50 20.39 -6.64
C THR A 346 -4.11 19.96 -7.07
N GLU A 347 -3.91 19.88 -8.37
CA GLU A 347 -2.63 19.56 -8.99
C GLU A 347 -2.28 20.64 -10.01
N PHE A 348 -1.02 21.04 -10.01
CA PHE A 348 -0.49 22.01 -10.92
C PHE A 348 0.82 21.50 -11.53
N ALA A 349 0.95 21.58 -12.84
CA ALA A 349 2.19 21.23 -13.53
C ALA A 349 2.52 22.29 -14.59
N LEU A 350 3.78 22.72 -14.59
CA LEU A 350 4.41 23.52 -15.63
C LEU A 350 5.58 22.76 -16.21
N ASN A 351 5.72 22.77 -17.53
CA ASN A 351 6.91 22.32 -18.22
C ASN A 351 7.32 23.41 -19.22
N GLY A 352 8.58 23.79 -19.20
CA GLY A 352 9.10 24.85 -20.03
C GLY A 352 10.32 24.42 -20.81
N GLN A 353 10.49 25.05 -22.00
CA GLN A 353 11.69 24.93 -22.81
C GLN A 353 12.14 26.34 -23.22
N ILE A 354 13.45 26.61 -23.20
CA ILE A 354 14.08 27.84 -23.63
C ILE A 354 15.16 27.51 -24.65
N GLY A 355 14.92 27.85 -25.90
CA GLY A 355 15.75 27.41 -27.01
C GLY A 355 15.79 25.88 -27.09
N THR A 356 16.97 25.36 -27.44
CA THR A 356 17.21 23.89 -27.53
C THR A 356 17.97 23.34 -26.33
N LYS A 357 18.46 24.20 -25.42
CA LYS A 357 19.39 23.80 -24.36
C LYS A 357 18.78 23.68 -22.99
N TRP A 358 17.73 24.45 -22.69
CA TRP A 358 17.14 24.47 -21.37
C TRP A 358 15.75 23.88 -21.36
N SER A 359 15.50 22.95 -20.45
CA SER A 359 14.16 22.55 -20.07
C SER A 359 14.01 22.63 -18.55
N TRP A 360 12.79 22.92 -18.09
CA TRP A 360 12.49 23.03 -16.67
C TRP A 360 11.07 22.55 -16.40
N PHE A 361 10.84 22.16 -15.17
CA PHE A 361 9.51 21.80 -14.72
C PHE A 361 9.25 22.30 -13.31
N ALA A 362 7.97 22.52 -13.00
CA ALA A 362 7.48 22.74 -11.65
C ALA A 362 6.15 21.98 -11.49
N LYS A 363 6.08 21.15 -10.48
CA LYS A 363 4.89 20.34 -10.16
C LYS A 363 4.54 20.54 -8.70
N TYR A 364 3.25 20.64 -8.42
CA TYR A 364 2.74 20.78 -7.07
C TYR A 364 1.41 20.06 -6.96
N ALA A 365 1.23 19.32 -5.87
CA ALA A 365 -0.02 18.70 -5.50
C ALA A 365 -0.39 19.09 -4.06
N TYR A 366 -1.65 19.42 -3.87
CA TYR A 366 -2.29 19.51 -2.57
C TYR A 366 -3.36 18.44 -2.47
N VAL A 367 -3.32 17.62 -1.42
CA VAL A 367 -4.29 16.57 -1.16
C VAL A 367 -4.73 16.64 0.29
N ARG A 368 -6.01 16.84 0.51
CA ARG A 368 -6.64 16.63 1.82
C ARG A 368 -7.39 15.30 1.79
N ALA A 369 -6.88 14.33 2.55
CA ALA A 369 -7.51 13.02 2.73
C ALA A 369 -8.09 12.94 4.15
N THR A 370 -9.38 12.64 4.28
CA THR A 370 -10.10 12.66 5.56
C THR A 370 -11.05 11.48 5.71
N PHE A 371 -11.26 11.07 6.95
CA PHE A 371 -12.38 10.22 7.33
C PHE A 371 -13.69 11.02 7.27
N GLU A 372 -14.77 10.38 6.82
CA GLU A 372 -16.10 11.00 6.68
C GLU A 372 -17.17 10.28 7.52
N THR A 373 -16.75 9.32 8.34
CA THR A 373 -17.60 8.52 9.23
C THR A 373 -16.97 8.49 10.60
N ASN A 374 -17.78 8.74 11.66
CA ASN A 374 -17.32 8.60 13.03
C ASN A 374 -17.25 7.11 13.40
N GLN A 375 -16.16 6.67 14.01
CA GLN A 375 -16.00 5.30 14.47
C GLN A 375 -14.91 5.19 15.52
N LYS A 376 -14.94 4.11 16.29
CA LYS A 376 -13.88 3.72 17.19
C LYS A 376 -13.01 2.66 16.53
N ILE A 377 -11.71 2.77 16.70
CA ILE A 377 -10.72 1.76 16.28
C ILE A 377 -9.71 1.54 17.39
N SER A 378 -9.11 0.35 17.42
CA SER A 378 -7.96 0.07 18.29
C SER A 378 -6.74 0.87 17.86
N SER A 379 -5.98 1.39 18.82
CA SER A 379 -4.68 2.04 18.61
C SER A 379 -3.84 1.93 19.88
N VAL A 380 -3.30 0.77 20.16
CA VAL A 380 -2.56 0.43 21.39
C VAL A 380 -1.38 1.40 21.61
N GLY A 381 -0.55 1.60 20.62
CA GLY A 381 0.60 2.52 20.71
C GLY A 381 0.27 4.02 20.66
N HIS A 382 -1.01 4.44 20.84
CA HIS A 382 -1.36 5.85 20.77
C HIS A 382 -0.86 6.62 22.00
N PRO A 383 -0.19 7.79 21.85
CA PRO A 383 0.43 8.52 22.97
C PRO A 383 -0.53 9.05 24.04
N THR A 384 -1.83 9.06 23.78
CA THR A 384 -2.84 9.44 24.79
C THR A 384 -3.30 8.26 25.64
N ASN A 385 -2.94 7.05 25.27
CA ASN A 385 -3.17 5.87 26.08
C ASN A 385 -2.15 5.88 27.22
N THR A 386 -2.61 6.07 28.43
CA THR A 386 -1.79 6.22 29.65
C THR A 386 -2.10 5.14 30.68
N TYR A 387 -2.66 4.04 30.21
CA TYR A 387 -3.10 2.96 31.08
C TYR A 387 -1.96 1.99 31.31
N ASP A 388 -1.85 1.49 32.54
CA ASP A 388 -0.99 0.40 32.94
C ASP A 388 -1.81 -0.90 32.70
N ASP A 389 -1.24 -1.87 32.03
CA ASP A 389 -1.95 -3.11 31.64
C ASP A 389 -2.45 -3.89 32.88
N ASP A 390 -1.78 -3.72 34.02
CA ASP A 390 -2.10 -4.37 35.29
C ASP A 390 -3.40 -3.89 35.96
N ASP A 391 -4.00 -2.78 35.49
CA ASP A 391 -5.16 -2.13 36.14
C ASP A 391 -6.53 -2.55 35.57
N PHE A 392 -6.60 -3.34 34.45
CA PHE A 392 -7.84 -3.62 33.74
C PHE A 392 -8.02 -5.09 33.37
N ASP A 393 -9.28 -5.55 33.29
CA ASP A 393 -9.57 -6.80 32.59
C ASP A 393 -9.54 -6.60 31.05
N ASP A 394 -9.37 -7.68 30.29
CA ASP A 394 -9.18 -7.66 28.83
C ASP A 394 -10.29 -6.90 28.05
N ASN A 395 -11.50 -6.85 28.56
CA ASN A 395 -12.60 -6.10 27.95
C ASN A 395 -12.48 -4.59 28.23
N GLU A 396 -11.99 -4.21 29.39
CA GLU A 396 -11.72 -2.84 29.78
C GLU A 396 -10.50 -2.31 29.03
N LEU A 397 -9.44 -3.12 28.86
CA LEU A 397 -8.28 -2.84 28.01
C LEU A 397 -8.67 -2.59 26.55
N ARG A 398 -9.51 -3.43 25.97
CA ARG A 398 -10.02 -3.25 24.59
C ARG A 398 -10.77 -1.93 24.41
N GLU A 399 -11.47 -1.45 25.42
CA GLU A 399 -12.13 -0.13 25.38
C GLU A 399 -11.17 1.02 25.66
N ALA A 400 -10.16 0.80 26.50
CA ALA A 400 -9.16 1.80 26.89
C ALA A 400 -8.23 2.20 25.73
N PHE A 401 -7.81 1.21 24.92
CA PHE A 401 -6.94 1.46 23.77
C PHE A 401 -7.67 1.91 22.48
N GLN A 402 -8.95 2.26 22.57
CA GLN A 402 -9.71 2.76 21.44
C GLN A 402 -9.61 4.28 21.29
N ILE A 403 -9.27 4.72 20.09
CA ILE A 403 -9.37 6.12 19.69
C ILE A 403 -10.67 6.38 18.91
N GLN A 404 -11.21 7.60 19.04
CA GLN A 404 -12.43 8.01 18.37
C GLN A 404 -12.11 8.82 17.12
N ILE A 405 -12.15 8.18 15.95
CA ILE A 405 -12.05 8.90 14.68
C ILE A 405 -13.31 9.77 14.51
N GLY A 406 -13.09 11.04 14.22
CA GLY A 406 -14.11 12.02 13.89
C GLY A 406 -14.21 12.26 12.37
N ARG A 407 -15.37 12.77 11.95
CA ARG A 407 -15.52 13.25 10.59
C ARG A 407 -14.62 14.48 10.36
N GLY A 408 -13.75 14.40 9.35
CA GLY A 408 -12.82 15.46 8.98
C GLY A 408 -11.40 15.26 9.48
N ASP A 409 -11.16 14.23 10.31
CA ASP A 409 -9.82 13.84 10.73
C ASP A 409 -9.02 13.35 9.52
N ALA A 410 -7.75 13.74 9.49
CA ALA A 410 -6.88 13.44 8.38
C ALA A 410 -6.45 11.96 8.42
N ILE A 411 -6.43 11.32 7.26
CA ILE A 411 -5.90 9.95 7.13
C ILE A 411 -4.37 10.02 7.27
N PRO A 412 -3.77 9.29 8.22
CA PRO A 412 -2.33 9.27 8.43
C PRO A 412 -1.53 8.75 7.23
N GLY A 413 -0.24 9.05 7.20
CA GLY A 413 0.67 8.60 6.15
C GLY A 413 0.51 9.35 4.81
N ILE A 414 -0.21 10.46 4.78
CA ILE A 414 -0.42 11.29 3.59
C ILE A 414 0.10 12.70 3.83
N SER A 415 1.16 13.10 3.10
CA SER A 415 1.66 14.47 3.08
C SER A 415 0.69 15.36 2.31
N PRO A 416 0.07 16.40 2.93
CA PRO A 416 -0.87 17.27 2.25
C PRO A 416 -0.27 18.07 1.08
N HIS A 417 0.99 18.43 1.15
CA HIS A 417 1.66 19.24 0.13
C HIS A 417 2.88 18.50 -0.40
N ILE A 418 2.93 18.29 -1.71
CA ILE A 418 4.03 17.68 -2.42
C ILE A 418 4.43 18.59 -3.56
N GLY A 419 5.70 18.95 -3.65
CA GLY A 419 6.24 19.82 -4.68
C GLY A 419 7.53 19.26 -5.29
N ARG A 420 7.73 19.49 -6.58
CA ARG A 420 9.00 19.19 -7.25
C ARG A 420 9.29 20.21 -8.33
N VAL A 421 10.48 20.75 -8.31
CA VAL A 421 10.96 21.68 -9.33
C VAL A 421 12.30 21.19 -9.86
N GLY A 422 12.54 21.40 -11.14
CA GLY A 422 13.81 20.98 -11.71
C GLY A 422 14.14 21.69 -13.01
N VAL A 423 15.41 21.64 -13.37
CA VAL A 423 15.97 22.21 -14.59
C VAL A 423 16.95 21.22 -15.20
N ASP A 424 16.90 21.10 -16.52
CA ASP A 424 17.86 20.35 -17.33
C ASP A 424 18.55 21.29 -18.30
N TYR A 425 19.85 21.11 -18.46
CA TYR A 425 20.70 21.84 -19.38
C TYR A 425 21.44 20.90 -20.33
N ALA A 426 21.16 21.01 -21.60
CA ALA A 426 21.93 20.36 -22.66
C ALA A 426 23.18 21.16 -22.97
N LEU A 427 24.35 20.73 -22.50
CA LEU A 427 25.63 21.38 -22.79
C LEU A 427 25.89 21.30 -24.29
N ASN A 428 25.69 20.13 -24.87
CA ASN A 428 25.78 19.85 -26.30
C ASN A 428 24.83 18.66 -26.64
N ASP A 429 24.89 18.15 -27.87
CA ASP A 429 24.01 17.05 -28.34
C ASP A 429 24.23 15.73 -27.58
N ASN A 430 25.38 15.59 -26.95
CA ASN A 430 25.74 14.37 -26.23
C ASN A 430 25.58 14.47 -24.72
N TRP A 431 25.77 15.66 -24.12
CA TRP A 431 25.87 15.78 -22.66
C TRP A 431 24.80 16.69 -22.09
N SER A 432 24.05 16.17 -21.12
CA SER A 432 23.06 16.92 -20.35
C SER A 432 23.26 16.79 -18.84
N PHE A 433 22.84 17.82 -18.14
CA PHE A 433 22.84 17.92 -16.68
C PHE A 433 21.45 18.28 -16.20
N GLY A 434 21.03 17.68 -15.11
CA GLY A 434 19.77 17.98 -14.46
C GLY A 434 19.96 18.23 -12.97
N PHE A 435 19.14 19.11 -12.45
CA PHE A 435 19.06 19.43 -11.03
C PHE A 435 17.59 19.51 -10.66
N ASP A 436 17.20 18.89 -9.54
CA ASP A 436 15.84 19.02 -9.04
C ASP A 436 15.77 19.02 -7.50
N ILE A 437 14.73 19.67 -7.01
CA ILE A 437 14.36 19.72 -5.61
C ILE A 437 12.99 19.10 -5.46
N GLU A 438 12.85 18.18 -4.51
CA GLU A 438 11.60 17.59 -4.05
C GLU A 438 11.29 18.08 -2.64
N ALA A 439 10.02 18.38 -2.38
CA ALA A 439 9.53 18.86 -1.09
C ALA A 439 8.27 18.10 -0.68
N ASN A 440 8.25 17.60 0.54
CA ASN A 440 7.09 16.96 1.15
C ASN A 440 6.78 17.62 2.50
N SER A 441 5.51 17.92 2.76
CA SER A 441 5.09 18.46 4.06
C SER A 441 4.99 17.35 5.11
N ALA A 442 4.90 17.77 6.38
CA ALA A 442 4.65 16.86 7.49
C ALA A 442 3.34 16.08 7.32
N GLN A 443 3.31 14.85 7.85
CA GLN A 443 2.17 13.94 7.83
C GLN A 443 1.94 13.33 9.22
N PHE A 444 0.72 12.90 9.52
CA PHE A 444 0.41 12.21 10.75
C PHE A 444 1.02 10.81 10.77
N TYR A 445 1.40 10.32 11.95
CA TYR A 445 1.78 8.94 12.17
C TYR A 445 0.57 8.02 11.98
N ARG A 446 0.76 6.82 11.49
CA ARG A 446 -0.23 5.75 11.62
C ARG A 446 -0.40 5.42 13.11
N GLY A 447 -1.62 5.07 13.52
CA GLY A 447 -1.97 4.97 14.93
C GLY A 447 -2.51 6.27 15.53
N ASP A 448 -2.45 7.40 14.80
CA ASP A 448 -3.05 8.70 15.16
C ASP A 448 -4.17 9.07 14.17
N GLU A 449 -5.12 8.15 13.98
CA GLU A 449 -6.23 8.35 13.03
C GLU A 449 -7.24 9.39 13.50
N ASP A 450 -7.26 9.75 14.79
CA ASP A 450 -8.05 10.85 15.35
C ASP A 450 -7.30 12.19 15.40
N ASN A 451 -6.02 12.18 14.99
CA ASN A 451 -5.12 13.34 14.94
C ASN A 451 -4.89 14.05 16.30
N SER A 452 -5.08 13.36 17.42
CA SER A 452 -5.00 13.93 18.77
C SER A 452 -3.59 13.91 19.38
N ALA A 453 -2.66 13.10 18.85
CA ALA A 453 -1.31 12.92 19.38
C ALA A 453 -0.41 14.17 19.26
N ASN A 454 -0.78 15.17 18.47
CA ASN A 454 -0.01 16.41 18.23
C ASN A 454 1.44 16.17 17.73
N LYS A 455 1.74 15.00 17.20
CA LYS A 455 3.04 14.63 16.66
C LYS A 455 2.90 14.23 15.19
N LYS A 456 3.87 14.63 14.37
CA LYS A 456 3.88 14.33 12.93
C LYS A 456 5.28 13.92 12.50
N VAL A 457 5.34 13.03 11.51
CA VAL A 457 6.55 12.81 10.73
C VAL A 457 6.90 14.13 10.04
N ALA A 458 8.13 14.58 10.20
CA ALA A 458 8.57 15.88 9.70
C ALA A 458 8.53 15.95 8.16
N GLY A 459 8.25 17.14 7.64
CA GLY A 459 8.42 17.40 6.22
C GLY A 459 9.90 17.54 5.85
N TYR A 460 10.22 17.34 4.57
CA TYR A 460 11.61 17.34 4.11
C TYR A 460 11.76 17.96 2.71
N PHE A 461 13.03 18.33 2.39
CA PHE A 461 13.45 18.80 1.07
C PHE A 461 14.65 17.97 0.60
N LEU A 462 14.58 17.42 -0.58
CA LEU A 462 15.66 16.65 -1.18
C LEU A 462 16.16 17.33 -2.44
N THR A 463 17.47 17.33 -2.62
CA THR A 463 18.13 17.87 -3.80
C THR A 463 18.81 16.74 -4.55
N ASN A 464 18.58 16.66 -5.87
CA ASN A 464 19.13 15.61 -6.70
C ASN A 464 19.88 16.21 -7.89
N LEU A 465 20.96 15.54 -8.28
CA LEU A 465 21.71 15.82 -9.51
C LEU A 465 21.65 14.62 -10.44
N ARG A 466 21.58 14.89 -11.73
CA ARG A 466 21.71 13.87 -12.77
C ARG A 466 22.56 14.37 -13.92
N THR A 467 23.27 13.47 -14.56
CA THR A 467 23.94 13.74 -15.83
C THR A 467 23.82 12.55 -16.74
N GLU A 468 23.65 12.81 -18.02
CA GLU A 468 23.58 11.81 -19.06
C GLU A 468 24.57 12.15 -20.18
N TYR A 469 25.29 11.12 -20.66
CA TYR A 469 26.14 11.21 -21.82
C TYR A 469 25.69 10.21 -22.88
N ASN A 470 25.21 10.76 -24.00
CA ASN A 470 24.73 9.99 -25.15
C ASN A 470 25.87 9.76 -26.14
N ILE A 471 26.15 8.50 -26.43
CA ILE A 471 27.07 8.08 -27.47
C ILE A 471 26.22 7.55 -28.62
N SER A 472 26.12 8.30 -29.69
CA SER A 472 25.45 7.85 -30.91
C SER A 472 26.50 7.54 -31.95
N ASP A 473 26.53 6.31 -32.42
CA ASP A 473 27.33 5.92 -33.59
C ASP A 473 26.38 5.67 -34.78
N PRO A 474 26.24 6.66 -35.68
CA PRO A 474 25.35 6.53 -36.83
C PRO A 474 25.76 5.40 -37.79
N ALA A 475 27.03 4.97 -37.76
CA ALA A 475 27.54 3.92 -38.62
C ALA A 475 27.14 2.51 -38.14
N LEU A 476 26.89 2.36 -36.83
CA LEU A 476 26.48 1.10 -36.20
C LEU A 476 24.99 1.01 -35.92
N GLY A 477 24.24 2.12 -36.08
CA GLY A 477 22.81 2.19 -35.73
C GLY A 477 22.53 2.05 -34.23
N ASN A 478 23.56 2.06 -33.39
CA ASN A 478 23.46 1.82 -31.96
C ASN A 478 23.56 3.13 -31.18
N GLN A 479 22.80 3.21 -30.09
CA GLN A 479 22.85 4.31 -29.12
C GLN A 479 23.24 3.75 -27.75
N ALA A 480 24.29 4.32 -27.14
CA ALA A 480 24.64 4.05 -25.76
C ALA A 480 24.42 5.31 -24.92
N ILE A 481 23.75 5.17 -23.79
CA ILE A 481 23.49 6.26 -22.83
C ILE A 481 24.15 5.88 -21.51
N PHE A 482 25.17 6.61 -21.12
CA PHE A 482 25.73 6.54 -19.78
C PHE A 482 25.01 7.57 -18.91
N PHE A 483 24.55 7.14 -17.73
CA PHE A 483 23.95 8.04 -16.75
C PHE A 483 24.65 7.96 -15.40
N PHE A 484 24.64 9.09 -14.69
CA PHE A 484 25.13 9.22 -13.33
C PHE A 484 24.17 10.11 -12.54
N ASN A 485 23.63 9.57 -11.44
CA ASN A 485 22.66 10.24 -10.58
C ASN A 485 23.19 10.31 -9.15
N VAL A 486 23.01 11.45 -8.52
CA VAL A 486 23.24 11.66 -7.08
C VAL A 486 21.91 12.06 -6.46
N ASN A 487 21.34 11.19 -5.64
CA ASN A 487 20.13 11.47 -4.90
C ASN A 487 20.49 11.91 -3.48
N ASN A 488 19.66 12.81 -2.93
CA ASN A 488 19.90 13.41 -1.62
C ASN A 488 21.31 14.00 -1.49
N LEU A 489 21.64 14.95 -2.40
CA LEU A 489 22.97 15.53 -2.53
C LEU A 489 23.55 16.09 -1.23
N PHE A 490 22.71 16.62 -0.35
CA PHE A 490 23.13 17.24 0.92
C PHE A 490 23.06 16.28 2.12
N ASP A 491 22.80 15.00 1.87
CA ASP A 491 22.69 13.95 2.89
C ASP A 491 21.71 14.33 4.01
N GLU A 492 20.55 14.86 3.60
CA GLU A 492 19.47 15.21 4.54
C GLU A 492 18.98 13.95 5.25
N ASN A 493 18.93 14.00 6.58
CA ASN A 493 18.32 12.95 7.38
C ASN A 493 16.81 13.20 7.45
N TYR A 494 16.02 12.29 6.91
CA TYR A 494 14.57 12.43 6.85
C TYR A 494 13.86 11.10 7.01
N GLU A 495 12.58 11.18 7.32
CA GLU A 495 11.68 10.05 7.51
C GLU A 495 10.58 10.07 6.43
N THR A 496 10.31 8.93 5.84
CA THR A 496 9.28 8.78 4.79
C THR A 496 7.92 8.36 5.33
N GLY A 497 7.87 7.85 6.55
CA GLY A 497 6.67 7.40 7.23
C GLY A 497 6.96 7.08 8.69
N GLY A 498 5.90 6.87 9.46
CA GLY A 498 6.02 6.46 10.85
C GLY A 498 4.70 5.89 11.39
N ILE A 499 4.82 5.11 12.43
CA ILE A 499 3.71 4.49 13.16
C ILE A 499 3.92 4.68 14.66
N PHE A 500 2.84 4.89 15.39
CA PHE A 500 2.82 4.68 16.82
C PHE A 500 2.66 3.19 17.09
N ALA A 501 3.51 2.66 17.93
CA ALA A 501 3.42 1.28 18.41
C ALA A 501 3.94 1.24 19.83
N GLU A 502 3.66 0.19 20.52
CA GLU A 502 4.21 -0.09 21.83
C GLU A 502 5.72 -0.29 21.75
N ASN A 503 6.44 0.18 22.75
CA ASN A 503 7.89 0.09 22.82
C ASN A 503 8.30 -0.60 24.12
N GLU A 504 8.60 -1.86 24.04
CA GLU A 504 9.04 -2.69 25.18
C GLU A 504 10.57 -2.74 25.31
N VAL A 505 11.29 -2.18 24.34
CA VAL A 505 12.77 -2.29 24.28
C VAL A 505 13.50 -1.60 25.42
N ASP A 506 12.88 -0.63 26.07
CA ASP A 506 13.45 0.12 27.19
C ASP A 506 12.86 -0.25 28.56
N GLY A 507 12.00 -1.29 28.63
CA GLY A 507 11.40 -1.80 29.86
C GLY A 507 10.45 -0.83 30.55
N THR A 508 10.01 0.23 29.86
CA THR A 508 9.11 1.23 30.46
C THR A 508 7.66 1.04 30.04
N GLY A 509 7.37 0.09 29.18
CA GLY A 509 6.05 -0.11 28.56
C GLY A 509 5.43 1.22 28.14
N GLY A 510 5.19 1.48 26.89
CA GLY A 510 4.55 2.72 26.51
C GLY A 510 4.62 3.06 25.02
N SER A 511 3.92 4.13 24.65
CA SER A 511 3.86 4.58 23.26
C SER A 511 5.24 4.97 22.72
N GLY A 512 5.70 4.24 21.72
CA GLY A 512 6.88 4.53 20.93
C GLY A 512 6.56 5.07 19.53
N THR A 513 7.58 5.58 18.85
CA THR A 513 7.49 5.96 17.45
C THR A 513 8.47 5.15 16.62
N PHE A 514 7.97 4.37 15.69
CA PHE A 514 8.76 3.65 14.71
C PHE A 514 8.71 4.39 13.39
N VAL A 515 9.86 4.70 12.83
CA VAL A 515 9.97 5.52 11.62
C VAL A 515 10.66 4.76 10.51
N THR A 516 10.26 5.04 9.27
CA THR A 516 10.94 4.56 8.08
C THR A 516 11.95 5.61 7.65
N PRO A 517 13.27 5.37 7.79
CA PRO A 517 14.28 6.32 7.37
C PRO A 517 14.25 6.51 5.86
N GLY A 518 14.51 7.72 5.44
CA GLY A 518 14.70 8.05 4.04
C GLY A 518 16.05 7.57 3.51
N GLN A 519 16.19 7.59 2.20
CA GLN A 519 17.43 7.20 1.54
C GLN A 519 18.54 8.24 1.80
N PRO A 520 19.70 7.86 2.34
CA PRO A 520 20.84 8.77 2.51
C PRO A 520 21.40 9.20 1.14
N LEU A 521 22.45 10.01 1.16
CA LEU A 521 23.20 10.31 -0.06
C LEU A 521 23.49 9.02 -0.83
N SER A 522 23.01 8.97 -2.07
CA SER A 522 23.11 7.77 -2.89
C SER A 522 23.56 8.10 -4.30
N ILE A 523 24.48 7.29 -4.80
CA ILE A 523 25.06 7.46 -6.13
C ILE A 523 24.71 6.25 -6.97
N TYR A 524 24.14 6.49 -8.16
CA TYR A 524 23.80 5.48 -9.15
C TYR A 524 24.44 5.82 -10.49
N SER A 525 25.01 4.82 -11.13
CA SER A 525 25.49 4.96 -12.50
C SER A 525 25.12 3.72 -13.30
N GLY A 526 24.95 3.89 -14.60
CA GLY A 526 24.62 2.78 -15.48
C GLY A 526 24.79 3.12 -16.95
N LEU A 527 24.71 2.07 -17.77
CA LEU A 527 24.82 2.14 -19.22
C LEU A 527 23.58 1.49 -19.84
N THR A 528 22.89 2.24 -20.69
CA THR A 528 21.79 1.73 -21.51
C THR A 528 22.25 1.63 -22.95
N ILE A 529 22.16 0.47 -23.56
CA ILE A 529 22.49 0.24 -24.97
C ILE A 529 21.20 -0.07 -25.72
N ARG A 530 20.94 0.68 -26.80
CA ARG A 530 19.81 0.45 -27.71
C ARG A 530 20.37 -0.01 -29.05
N PHE A 531 19.89 -1.16 -29.52
CA PHE A 531 20.27 -1.80 -30.78
C PHE A 531 19.23 -1.56 -31.86
#